data_73af2c843861fa540cf51ee85a66128b
#
_entry.id   73af2c843861fa540cf51ee85a66128b
#
_cell.length_a   1.000
_cell.length_b   1.000
_cell.length_c   1.000
_cell.angle_alpha   90.00
_cell.angle_beta   90.00
_cell.angle_gamma   90.00
#
_symmetry.space_group_name_H-M   'P 1'
#
loop_
_entity.id
_entity.type
_entity.pdbx_description
1 polymer ?
#
loop_
_entity_poly.entity_id
_entity_poly.type
_entity_poly.pdbx_seq_one_letter_code
_entity_poly.pdbx_strand_id
1 'polypeptide(L)'
;FTFERVIPEPSLPVYAAVAPWSEKDNTYYFSLLYSVGQAYGFELKTPWNKLTELQQKVLLLGSDKPILIQADSRFNTSSGFERPFEGILNILERQLNETNGESLRQKLEKYLELVPCKTCAGKRLRPEALAVKVGPYAITDLTSISVLDTLTHVEKIMGLSDDKEVMLSERQKQIGELVLKEIRLRLKFLIDVGLDYLTLDRPAMTL
;
A
#
# COMPACT_ATOMS: atom_id res chain seq x y z
N PHE A 1 -5.19 -4.07 -0.49
CA PHE A 1 -5.27 -5.28 -1.32
C PHE A 1 -4.89 -4.94 -2.76
N THR A 2 -4.12 -5.82 -3.42
CA THR A 2 -3.75 -5.69 -4.84
C THR A 2 -4.36 -6.83 -5.64
N PHE A 3 -4.57 -6.57 -6.93
CA PHE A 3 -5.12 -7.59 -7.84
C PHE A 3 -4.25 -8.86 -7.83
N GLU A 4 -2.94 -8.70 -7.95
CA GLU A 4 -1.97 -9.78 -8.04
C GLU A 4 -1.94 -10.67 -6.79
N ARG A 5 -2.26 -10.10 -5.63
CA ARG A 5 -2.34 -10.86 -4.37
C ARG A 5 -3.69 -11.56 -4.21
N VAL A 6 -4.77 -10.94 -4.67
CA VAL A 6 -6.13 -11.48 -4.54
C VAL A 6 -6.40 -12.52 -5.63
N ILE A 7 -5.88 -12.31 -6.85
CA ILE A 7 -5.99 -13.20 -8.01
C ILE A 7 -4.59 -13.58 -8.50
N PRO A 8 -3.86 -14.39 -7.76
CA PRO A 8 -2.47 -14.71 -8.10
C PRO A 8 -2.35 -15.56 -9.37
N GLU A 9 -3.39 -16.31 -9.72
CA GLU A 9 -3.39 -17.23 -10.84
C GLU A 9 -4.65 -17.06 -11.71
N PRO A 10 -4.65 -16.09 -12.64
CA PRO A 10 -5.82 -15.77 -13.47
C PRO A 10 -6.25 -16.88 -14.45
N SER A 11 -5.44 -17.91 -14.62
CA SER A 11 -5.80 -19.10 -15.43
C SER A 11 -6.79 -20.00 -14.73
N LEU A 12 -6.93 -19.89 -13.40
CA LEU A 12 -7.89 -20.68 -12.62
C LEU A 12 -9.33 -20.23 -12.84
N PRO A 13 -10.30 -21.15 -12.67
CA PRO A 13 -11.72 -20.82 -12.63
C PRO A 13 -12.03 -19.77 -11.56
N VAL A 14 -13.05 -18.91 -11.79
CA VAL A 14 -13.43 -17.81 -10.89
C VAL A 14 -13.54 -18.26 -9.43
N TYR A 15 -14.19 -19.41 -9.16
CA TYR A 15 -14.36 -19.91 -7.79
C TYR A 15 -13.06 -20.28 -7.07
N ALA A 16 -11.99 -20.56 -7.82
CA ALA A 16 -10.67 -20.92 -7.30
C ALA A 16 -9.65 -19.79 -7.44
N ALA A 17 -9.87 -18.85 -8.36
CA ALA A 17 -8.97 -17.74 -8.65
C ALA A 17 -8.91 -16.72 -7.50
N VAL A 18 -10.02 -16.55 -6.75
CA VAL A 18 -10.09 -15.63 -5.61
C VAL A 18 -9.41 -16.27 -4.39
N ALA A 19 -8.11 -16.08 -4.26
CA ALA A 19 -7.31 -16.78 -3.27
C ALA A 19 -7.82 -16.63 -1.81
N PRO A 20 -8.29 -15.46 -1.32
CA PRO A 20 -8.84 -15.34 0.03
C PRO A 20 -10.10 -16.20 0.28
N TRP A 21 -10.81 -16.62 -0.78
CA TRP A 21 -12.07 -17.35 -0.72
C TRP A 21 -11.97 -18.78 -1.21
N SER A 22 -10.80 -19.23 -1.65
CA SER A 22 -10.59 -20.56 -2.24
C SER A 22 -10.51 -21.70 -1.20
N GLU A 23 -10.52 -21.41 0.11
CA GLU A 23 -10.55 -22.44 1.16
C GLU A 23 -11.84 -23.26 1.10
N LYS A 24 -11.72 -24.58 1.32
CA LYS A 24 -12.73 -25.61 1.02
C LYS A 24 -14.13 -25.44 1.64
N ASP A 25 -14.28 -24.61 2.68
CA ASP A 25 -15.55 -24.49 3.42
C ASP A 25 -16.28 -23.15 3.18
N ASN A 26 -15.94 -22.44 2.14
CA ASN A 26 -16.44 -21.08 1.93
C ASN A 26 -17.68 -21.02 1.04
N THR A 27 -18.71 -21.78 1.42
CA THR A 27 -19.98 -21.89 0.69
C THR A 27 -20.67 -20.55 0.45
N TYR A 28 -20.56 -19.64 1.41
CA TYR A 28 -21.15 -18.29 1.30
C TYR A 28 -20.57 -17.51 0.10
N TYR A 29 -19.25 -17.46 -0.03
CA TYR A 29 -18.61 -16.72 -1.13
C TYR A 29 -18.80 -17.42 -2.48
N PHE A 30 -18.88 -18.75 -2.47
CA PHE A 30 -19.25 -19.51 -3.67
C PHE A 30 -20.64 -19.11 -4.16
N SER A 31 -21.65 -19.10 -3.28
CA SER A 31 -23.03 -18.68 -3.61
C SER A 31 -23.09 -17.22 -4.06
N LEU A 32 -22.29 -16.36 -3.44
CA LEU A 32 -22.18 -14.95 -3.80
C LEU A 32 -21.61 -14.77 -5.21
N LEU A 33 -20.48 -15.42 -5.52
CA LEU A 33 -19.87 -15.41 -6.85
C LEU A 33 -20.82 -16.02 -7.92
N TYR A 34 -21.55 -17.07 -7.55
CA TYR A 34 -22.55 -17.69 -8.44
C TYR A 34 -23.66 -16.68 -8.79
N SER A 35 -24.20 -15.98 -7.80
CA SER A 35 -25.22 -14.95 -8.02
C SER A 35 -24.74 -13.83 -8.93
N VAL A 36 -23.49 -13.40 -8.77
CA VAL A 36 -22.86 -12.42 -9.67
C VAL A 36 -22.72 -13.00 -11.07
N GLY A 37 -22.29 -14.25 -11.20
CA GLY A 37 -22.17 -14.94 -12.49
C GLY A 37 -23.49 -15.01 -13.24
N GLN A 38 -24.59 -15.33 -12.55
CA GLN A 38 -25.94 -15.33 -13.14
C GLN A 38 -26.36 -13.94 -13.62
N ALA A 39 -26.09 -12.91 -12.83
CA ALA A 39 -26.47 -11.53 -13.16
C ALA A 39 -25.65 -10.92 -14.31
N TYR A 40 -24.39 -11.34 -14.47
CA TYR A 40 -23.46 -10.77 -15.45
C TYR A 40 -23.06 -11.74 -16.58
N GLY A 41 -23.69 -12.93 -16.66
CA GLY A 41 -23.58 -13.85 -17.78
C GLY A 41 -22.23 -14.57 -17.87
N PHE A 42 -21.72 -15.10 -16.77
CA PHE A 42 -20.55 -15.98 -16.77
C PHE A 42 -20.74 -17.15 -15.79
N GLU A 43 -20.04 -18.24 -16.08
CA GLU A 43 -20.03 -19.42 -15.21
C GLU A 43 -18.83 -19.37 -14.25
N LEU A 44 -18.99 -19.92 -13.05
CA LEU A 44 -17.89 -19.98 -12.06
C LEU A 44 -16.70 -20.83 -12.52
N LYS A 45 -16.94 -21.76 -13.47
CA LYS A 45 -15.88 -22.59 -14.08
C LYS A 45 -15.06 -21.83 -15.14
N THR A 46 -15.51 -20.66 -15.57
CA THR A 46 -14.78 -19.84 -16.53
C THR A 46 -13.46 -19.36 -15.90
N PRO A 47 -12.31 -19.51 -16.58
CA PRO A 47 -11.05 -18.94 -16.10
C PRO A 47 -11.17 -17.43 -15.96
N TRP A 48 -10.55 -16.86 -14.92
CA TRP A 48 -10.59 -15.41 -14.65
C TRP A 48 -10.14 -14.57 -15.84
N ASN A 49 -9.07 -14.99 -16.51
CA ASN A 49 -8.52 -14.31 -17.70
C ASN A 49 -9.41 -14.38 -18.96
N LYS A 50 -10.50 -15.17 -18.93
CA LYS A 50 -11.50 -15.25 -20.00
C LYS A 50 -12.71 -14.37 -19.74
N LEU A 51 -12.83 -13.80 -18.56
CA LEU A 51 -13.87 -12.82 -18.26
C LEU A 51 -13.62 -11.52 -19.01
N THR A 52 -14.71 -10.85 -19.38
CA THR A 52 -14.64 -9.50 -19.94
C THR A 52 -14.15 -8.50 -18.87
N GLU A 53 -13.61 -7.37 -19.30
CA GLU A 53 -13.17 -6.29 -18.40
C GLU A 53 -14.29 -5.82 -17.46
N LEU A 54 -15.53 -5.75 -17.97
CA LEU A 54 -16.69 -5.39 -17.15
C LEU A 54 -16.94 -6.42 -16.05
N GLN A 55 -16.90 -7.72 -16.38
CA GLN A 55 -17.12 -8.80 -15.42
C GLN A 55 -16.03 -8.82 -14.34
N GLN A 56 -14.77 -8.64 -14.73
CA GLN A 56 -13.64 -8.54 -13.78
C GLN A 56 -13.79 -7.31 -12.88
N LYS A 57 -14.15 -6.15 -13.45
CA LYS A 57 -14.37 -4.92 -12.69
C LYS A 57 -15.49 -5.06 -11.69
N VAL A 58 -16.62 -5.65 -12.09
CA VAL A 58 -17.75 -5.92 -11.18
C VAL A 58 -17.33 -6.86 -10.06
N LEU A 59 -16.64 -7.94 -10.37
CA LEU A 59 -16.15 -8.87 -9.35
C LEU A 59 -15.22 -8.19 -8.35
N LEU A 60 -14.29 -7.35 -8.79
CA LEU A 60 -13.32 -6.70 -7.92
C LEU A 60 -13.92 -5.54 -7.11
N LEU A 61 -14.63 -4.63 -7.79
CA LEU A 61 -15.05 -3.34 -7.23
C LEU A 61 -16.53 -3.26 -6.87
N GLY A 62 -17.33 -4.26 -7.33
CA GLY A 62 -18.76 -4.26 -7.10
C GLY A 62 -19.58 -3.62 -8.21
N SER A 63 -20.88 -3.53 -7.97
CA SER A 63 -21.86 -2.95 -8.89
C SER A 63 -22.98 -2.26 -8.11
N ASP A 64 -23.42 -1.11 -8.60
CA ASP A 64 -24.57 -0.38 -8.04
C ASP A 64 -25.91 -1.05 -8.38
N LYS A 65 -25.93 -1.95 -9.37
CA LYS A 65 -27.15 -2.69 -9.74
C LYS A 65 -27.45 -3.75 -8.69
N PRO A 66 -28.66 -3.77 -8.13
CA PRO A 66 -29.11 -4.87 -7.28
C PRO A 66 -29.04 -6.20 -8.02
N ILE A 67 -28.51 -7.21 -7.39
CA ILE A 67 -28.52 -8.60 -7.88
C ILE A 67 -29.22 -9.49 -6.86
N LEU A 68 -29.88 -10.51 -7.32
CA LEU A 68 -30.49 -11.53 -6.47
C LEU A 68 -29.39 -12.41 -5.89
N ILE A 69 -29.07 -12.23 -4.63
CA ILE A 69 -28.12 -13.08 -3.91
C ILE A 69 -28.90 -14.28 -3.36
N GLN A 70 -28.62 -15.46 -3.89
CA GLN A 70 -29.24 -16.68 -3.44
C GLN A 70 -28.61 -17.11 -2.11
N ALA A 71 -29.43 -17.36 -1.11
CA ALA A 71 -29.02 -18.09 0.07
C ALA A 71 -28.62 -19.51 -0.33
N ASP A 72 -27.69 -20.12 0.41
CA ASP A 72 -27.12 -21.44 0.12
C ASP A 72 -28.19 -22.44 -0.27
N SER A 73 -28.11 -22.95 -1.51
CA SER A 73 -29.06 -23.93 -2.06
C SER A 73 -29.17 -25.25 -1.26
N ARG A 74 -28.23 -25.53 -0.35
CA ARG A 74 -28.25 -26.70 0.54
C ARG A 74 -29.35 -26.65 1.59
N PHE A 75 -29.90 -25.48 1.89
CA PHE A 75 -30.97 -25.31 2.89
C PHE A 75 -32.37 -25.15 2.30
N ASN A 76 -32.55 -25.40 0.99
CA ASN A 76 -33.86 -25.42 0.32
C ASN A 76 -34.77 -24.19 0.59
N THR A 77 -34.14 -23.03 0.90
CA THR A 77 -34.85 -21.77 1.10
C THR A 77 -34.82 -20.98 -0.19
N SER A 78 -35.98 -20.87 -0.84
CA SER A 78 -36.23 -20.03 -2.04
C SER A 78 -36.08 -18.50 -1.76
N SER A 79 -35.50 -18.11 -0.68
CA SER A 79 -35.38 -16.74 -0.25
C SER A 79 -34.01 -16.15 -0.65
N GLY A 80 -33.95 -15.56 -1.82
CA GLY A 80 -32.92 -14.61 -2.21
C GLY A 80 -33.31 -13.20 -1.75
N PHE A 81 -32.33 -12.36 -1.55
CA PHE A 81 -32.54 -10.92 -1.32
C PHE A 81 -31.79 -10.13 -2.39
N GLU A 82 -32.40 -9.04 -2.84
CA GLU A 82 -31.78 -8.15 -3.80
C GLU A 82 -30.95 -7.12 -3.08
N ARG A 83 -29.67 -7.03 -3.44
CA ARG A 83 -28.76 -5.96 -3.00
C ARG A 83 -27.66 -5.74 -4.03
N PRO A 84 -27.04 -4.56 -4.05
CA PRO A 84 -25.80 -4.34 -4.80
C PRO A 84 -24.70 -5.30 -4.32
N PHE A 85 -23.88 -5.76 -5.27
CA PHE A 85 -22.67 -6.50 -4.92
C PHE A 85 -21.55 -5.55 -4.57
N GLU A 86 -21.02 -5.65 -3.36
CA GLU A 86 -19.97 -4.76 -2.85
C GLU A 86 -18.65 -4.86 -3.62
N GLY A 87 -18.33 -6.02 -4.19
CA GLY A 87 -17.01 -6.30 -4.78
C GLY A 87 -16.05 -7.00 -3.81
N ILE A 88 -15.20 -7.84 -4.37
CA ILE A 88 -14.24 -8.65 -3.60
C ILE A 88 -13.34 -7.76 -2.74
N LEU A 89 -12.75 -6.72 -3.33
CA LEU A 89 -11.79 -5.85 -2.64
C LEU A 89 -12.45 -5.11 -1.47
N ASN A 90 -13.65 -4.56 -1.68
CA ASN A 90 -14.38 -3.84 -0.64
C ASN A 90 -14.83 -4.77 0.51
N ILE A 91 -15.23 -6.02 0.19
CA ILE A 91 -15.56 -7.02 1.21
C ILE A 91 -14.32 -7.35 2.07
N LEU A 92 -13.17 -7.59 1.43
CA LEU A 92 -11.92 -7.88 2.14
C LEU A 92 -11.47 -6.70 3.01
N GLU A 93 -11.60 -5.48 2.50
CA GLU A 93 -11.24 -4.26 3.23
C GLU A 93 -12.17 -4.05 4.44
N ARG A 94 -13.47 -4.24 4.27
CA ARG A 94 -14.44 -4.21 5.37
C ARG A 94 -14.13 -5.28 6.41
N GLN A 95 -13.86 -6.52 6.00
CA GLN A 95 -13.49 -7.60 6.91
C GLN A 95 -12.23 -7.29 7.71
N LEU A 96 -11.20 -6.71 7.08
CA LEU A 96 -9.97 -6.33 7.76
C LEU A 96 -10.22 -5.23 8.82
N ASN A 97 -11.10 -4.27 8.51
CA ASN A 97 -11.40 -3.14 9.40
C ASN A 97 -12.34 -3.54 10.55
N GLU A 98 -13.28 -4.44 10.32
CA GLU A 98 -14.27 -4.86 11.30
C GLU A 98 -13.83 -6.03 12.19
N THR A 99 -12.81 -6.78 11.76
CA THR A 99 -12.40 -7.96 12.52
C THR A 99 -11.62 -7.60 13.78
N ASN A 100 -12.05 -8.17 14.91
CA ASN A 100 -11.31 -8.17 16.17
C ASN A 100 -10.48 -9.47 16.36
N GLY A 101 -10.58 -10.41 15.40
CA GLY A 101 -9.92 -11.70 15.46
C GLY A 101 -8.53 -11.66 14.83
N GLU A 102 -7.47 -11.85 15.64
CA GLU A 102 -6.09 -11.85 15.19
C GLU A 102 -5.83 -12.88 14.08
N SER A 103 -6.42 -14.06 14.16
CA SER A 103 -6.26 -15.13 13.16
C SER A 103 -6.80 -14.75 11.77
N LEU A 104 -7.97 -14.09 11.72
CA LEU A 104 -8.53 -13.62 10.45
C LEU A 104 -7.71 -12.45 9.90
N ARG A 105 -7.28 -11.54 10.77
CA ARG A 105 -6.42 -10.42 10.39
C ARG A 105 -5.13 -10.90 9.73
N GLN A 106 -4.40 -11.81 10.36
CA GLN A 106 -3.17 -12.40 9.80
C GLN A 106 -3.41 -13.12 8.47
N LYS A 107 -4.57 -13.79 8.30
CA LYS A 107 -4.94 -14.38 7.01
C LYS A 107 -5.13 -13.33 5.90
N LEU A 108 -5.80 -12.23 6.21
CA LEU A 108 -6.07 -11.15 5.25
C LEU A 108 -4.83 -10.32 4.93
N GLU A 109 -3.94 -10.11 5.91
CA GLU A 109 -2.69 -9.37 5.73
C GLU A 109 -1.76 -9.96 4.66
N LYS A 110 -1.84 -11.27 4.41
CA LYS A 110 -1.08 -11.93 3.32
C LYS A 110 -1.43 -11.40 1.93
N TYR A 111 -2.62 -10.84 1.78
CA TYR A 111 -3.12 -10.28 0.51
C TYR A 111 -2.95 -8.77 0.40
N LEU A 112 -2.36 -8.15 1.43
CA LEU A 112 -2.00 -6.74 1.40
C LEU A 112 -0.63 -6.53 0.77
N GLU A 113 -0.46 -5.37 0.17
CA GLU A 113 0.82 -4.89 -0.33
C GLU A 113 1.02 -3.44 0.09
N LEU A 114 2.24 -3.11 0.46
CA LEU A 114 2.61 -1.74 0.76
C LEU A 114 2.82 -1.00 -0.56
N VAL A 115 1.91 -0.10 -0.86
CA VAL A 115 2.01 0.77 -2.04
C VAL A 115 2.29 2.21 -1.62
N PRO A 116 3.05 2.98 -2.41
CA PRO A 116 3.25 4.40 -2.14
C PRO A 116 1.92 5.14 -2.12
N CYS A 117 1.72 6.00 -1.13
CA CYS A 117 0.55 6.86 -1.04
C CYS A 117 0.44 7.75 -2.30
N LYS A 118 -0.72 7.76 -2.96
CA LYS A 118 -0.95 8.55 -4.19
C LYS A 118 -0.76 10.06 -3.97
N THR A 119 -1.08 10.56 -2.76
CA THR A 119 -0.98 12.00 -2.44
C THR A 119 0.45 12.44 -2.19
N CYS A 120 1.24 11.67 -1.44
CA CYS A 120 2.61 12.07 -1.09
C CYS A 120 3.70 11.28 -1.83
N ALA A 121 3.33 10.32 -2.68
CA ALA A 121 4.25 9.46 -3.45
C ALA A 121 5.36 8.83 -2.58
N GLY A 122 5.01 8.41 -1.37
CA GLY A 122 5.93 7.82 -0.41
C GLY A 122 6.71 8.83 0.46
N LYS A 123 6.62 10.14 0.20
CA LYS A 123 7.36 11.18 0.92
C LYS A 123 6.88 11.44 2.36
N ARG A 124 5.69 10.96 2.74
CA ARG A 124 5.07 11.03 4.09
C ARG A 124 4.87 12.45 4.65
N LEU A 125 5.10 13.48 3.84
CA LEU A 125 4.95 14.89 4.19
C LEU A 125 3.92 15.56 3.29
N ARG A 126 3.31 16.63 3.78
CA ARG A 126 2.41 17.48 3.01
C ARG A 126 3.19 18.29 1.98
N PRO A 127 2.59 18.70 0.86
CA PRO A 127 3.26 19.49 -0.18
C PRO A 127 3.91 20.79 0.35
N GLU A 128 3.24 21.44 1.32
CA GLU A 128 3.75 22.67 1.94
C GLU A 128 5.06 22.44 2.71
N ALA A 129 5.16 21.30 3.41
CA ALA A 129 6.38 20.92 4.12
C ALA A 129 7.52 20.56 3.14
N LEU A 130 7.17 19.96 1.99
CA LEU A 130 8.14 19.65 0.95
C LEU A 130 8.66 20.89 0.20
N ALA A 131 7.92 21.98 0.24
CA ALA A 131 8.35 23.27 -0.35
C ALA A 131 9.42 23.98 0.49
N VAL A 132 9.58 23.61 1.77
CA VAL A 132 10.62 24.18 2.63
C VAL A 132 11.98 23.62 2.24
N LYS A 133 12.94 24.51 1.99
CA LYS A 133 14.31 24.16 1.60
C LYS A 133 15.34 24.79 2.52
N VAL A 134 16.46 24.08 2.70
CA VAL A 134 17.67 24.57 3.34
C VAL A 134 18.77 24.59 2.27
N GLY A 135 19.16 25.77 1.80
CA GLY A 135 19.90 25.89 0.56
C GLY A 135 19.09 25.36 -0.62
N PRO A 136 19.65 24.50 -1.49
CA PRO A 136 18.92 23.90 -2.60
C PRO A 136 18.06 22.69 -2.22
N TYR A 137 18.23 22.12 -1.01
CA TYR A 137 17.70 20.82 -0.61
C TYR A 137 16.37 20.92 0.13
N ALA A 138 15.38 20.12 -0.26
CA ALA A 138 14.25 19.78 0.58
C ALA A 138 14.63 18.64 1.54
N ILE A 139 13.85 18.44 2.60
CA ILE A 139 14.11 17.36 3.58
C ILE A 139 14.17 15.98 2.92
N THR A 140 13.32 15.73 1.93
CA THR A 140 13.27 14.44 1.22
C THR A 140 14.51 14.19 0.35
N ASP A 141 15.15 15.24 -0.15
CA ASP A 141 16.36 15.09 -0.96
C ASP A 141 17.53 14.57 -0.10
N LEU A 142 17.53 14.94 1.18
CA LEU A 142 18.54 14.50 2.15
C LEU A 142 18.21 13.15 2.78
N THR A 143 16.92 12.84 3.01
CA THR A 143 16.55 11.59 3.69
C THR A 143 16.49 10.37 2.76
N SER A 144 16.36 10.57 1.44
CA SER A 144 16.28 9.50 0.44
C SER A 144 17.63 8.99 -0.08
N ILE A 145 18.72 9.66 0.28
CA ILE A 145 20.08 9.25 -0.07
C ILE A 145 20.75 8.55 1.12
N SER A 146 21.93 7.94 0.89
CA SER A 146 22.66 7.26 1.95
C SER A 146 23.05 8.18 3.10
N VAL A 147 23.25 7.63 4.31
CA VAL A 147 23.74 8.37 5.48
C VAL A 147 25.08 9.07 5.16
N LEU A 148 25.96 8.40 4.40
CA LEU A 148 27.23 8.97 3.98
C LEU A 148 27.04 10.19 3.08
N ASP A 149 26.18 10.08 2.06
CA ASP A 149 25.89 11.20 1.15
C ASP A 149 25.18 12.33 1.88
N THR A 150 24.25 11.99 2.81
CA THR A 150 23.57 12.97 3.64
C THR A 150 24.57 13.76 4.48
N LEU A 151 25.58 13.10 5.10
CA LEU A 151 26.64 13.76 5.84
C LEU A 151 27.40 14.74 4.94
N THR A 152 27.77 14.31 3.74
CA THR A 152 28.49 15.18 2.77
C THR A 152 27.66 16.42 2.44
N HIS A 153 26.36 16.30 2.23
CA HIS A 153 25.48 17.45 1.97
C HIS A 153 25.32 18.36 3.20
N VAL A 154 25.22 17.80 4.40
CA VAL A 154 25.16 18.58 5.64
C VAL A 154 26.48 19.37 5.84
N GLU A 155 27.62 18.75 5.58
CA GLU A 155 28.92 19.42 5.66
C GLU A 155 29.08 20.56 4.62
N LYS A 156 28.52 20.38 3.41
CA LYS A 156 28.43 21.47 2.41
C LYS A 156 27.56 22.63 2.90
N ILE A 157 26.38 22.33 3.46
CA ILE A 157 25.48 23.35 4.03
C ILE A 157 26.20 24.14 5.17
N MET A 158 27.00 23.46 5.97
CA MET A 158 27.81 24.09 7.04
C MET A 158 28.98 24.88 6.52
N GLY A 159 29.38 24.76 5.26
CA GLY A 159 30.56 25.36 4.68
C GLY A 159 31.88 24.69 5.11
N LEU A 160 31.82 23.39 5.45
CA LEU A 160 32.96 22.58 5.85
C LEU A 160 33.60 21.81 4.68
N SER A 161 33.00 21.87 3.49
CA SER A 161 33.56 21.27 2.28
C SER A 161 34.46 22.27 1.54
N ASP A 162 35.35 21.75 0.70
CA ASP A 162 36.23 22.55 -0.15
C ASP A 162 35.48 23.32 -1.27
N ASP A 163 34.23 22.99 -1.51
CA ASP A 163 33.34 23.70 -2.43
C ASP A 163 33.01 25.08 -1.85
N LYS A 164 33.45 26.16 -2.53
CA LYS A 164 33.21 27.54 -2.15
C LYS A 164 31.77 28.04 -2.32
N GLU A 165 30.82 27.14 -2.53
CA GLU A 165 29.41 27.48 -2.73
C GLU A 165 28.76 27.85 -1.40
N VAL A 166 28.50 29.16 -1.20
CA VAL A 166 27.84 29.67 0.00
C VAL A 166 26.35 29.35 -0.07
N MET A 167 25.92 28.26 0.57
CA MET A 167 24.52 27.82 0.57
C MET A 167 23.64 28.60 1.56
N LEU A 168 24.19 29.11 2.64
CA LEU A 168 23.46 29.84 3.68
C LEU A 168 24.11 31.21 3.94
N SER A 169 23.27 32.24 4.16
CA SER A 169 23.72 33.54 4.67
C SER A 169 24.25 33.40 6.10
N GLU A 170 25.08 34.36 6.54
CA GLU A 170 25.64 34.35 7.91
C GLU A 170 24.56 34.29 8.99
N ARG A 171 23.44 34.97 8.81
CA ARG A 171 22.29 34.90 9.73
C ARG A 171 21.66 33.49 9.77
N GLN A 172 21.51 32.84 8.62
CA GLN A 172 20.97 31.48 8.54
C GLN A 172 21.93 30.47 9.17
N LYS A 173 23.24 30.64 8.97
CA LYS A 173 24.27 29.82 9.64
C LYS A 173 24.15 29.90 11.14
N GLN A 174 24.07 31.13 11.70
CA GLN A 174 23.91 31.33 13.14
C GLN A 174 22.66 30.66 13.71
N ILE A 175 21.52 30.73 12.99
CA ILE A 175 20.28 30.09 13.41
C ILE A 175 20.41 28.56 13.37
N GLY A 176 21.03 28.01 12.32
CA GLY A 176 21.10 26.57 12.09
C GLY A 176 22.27 25.86 12.75
N GLU A 177 23.27 26.59 13.28
CA GLU A 177 24.56 26.04 13.69
C GLU A 177 24.46 24.89 14.69
N LEU A 178 23.69 25.05 15.75
CA LEU A 178 23.53 24.02 16.78
C LEU A 178 22.82 22.77 16.24
N VAL A 179 21.79 22.98 15.42
CA VAL A 179 21.03 21.89 14.82
C VAL A 179 21.87 21.09 13.81
N LEU A 180 22.60 21.81 12.95
CA LEU A 180 23.46 21.16 11.95
C LEU A 180 24.65 20.43 12.61
N LYS A 181 25.23 20.96 13.68
CA LYS A 181 26.26 20.27 14.48
C LYS A 181 25.73 18.96 15.07
N GLU A 182 24.52 18.97 15.62
CA GLU A 182 23.91 17.79 16.20
C GLU A 182 23.58 16.75 15.12
N ILE A 183 23.01 17.17 13.99
CA ILE A 183 22.74 16.28 12.85
C ILE A 183 24.03 15.64 12.37
N ARG A 184 25.09 16.43 12.17
CA ARG A 184 26.40 15.93 11.75
C ARG A 184 26.95 14.88 12.70
N LEU A 185 26.88 15.12 14.01
CA LEU A 185 27.36 14.20 15.04
C LEU A 185 26.61 12.84 14.96
N ARG A 186 25.29 12.87 14.80
CA ARG A 186 24.46 11.67 14.71
C ARG A 186 24.71 10.90 13.42
N LEU A 187 24.87 11.59 12.30
CA LEU A 187 25.22 10.94 11.03
C LEU A 187 26.60 10.28 11.11
N LYS A 188 27.60 10.92 11.70
CA LYS A 188 28.91 10.32 11.95
C LYS A 188 28.81 9.06 12.81
N PHE A 189 28.03 9.11 13.89
CA PHE A 189 27.80 7.93 14.71
C PHE A 189 27.22 6.75 13.91
N LEU A 190 26.24 7.01 13.02
CA LEU A 190 25.69 5.96 12.15
C LEU A 190 26.76 5.36 11.21
N ILE A 191 27.66 6.18 10.68
CA ILE A 191 28.77 5.73 9.84
C ILE A 191 29.76 4.88 10.67
N ASP A 192 30.12 5.34 11.87
CA ASP A 192 31.06 4.67 12.77
C ASP A 192 30.57 3.26 13.18
N VAL A 193 29.25 3.06 13.25
CA VAL A 193 28.68 1.72 13.52
C VAL A 193 28.38 0.91 12.23
N GLY A 194 28.81 1.40 11.05
CA GLY A 194 28.73 0.67 9.78
C GLY A 194 27.36 0.77 9.07
N LEU A 195 26.55 1.80 9.37
CA LEU A 195 25.22 2.02 8.76
C LEU A 195 25.25 3.13 7.69
N ASP A 196 26.37 3.36 7.07
CA ASP A 196 26.65 4.39 6.07
C ASP A 196 25.81 4.28 4.79
N TYR A 197 25.43 3.06 4.42
CA TYR A 197 24.64 2.71 3.23
C TYR A 197 23.13 2.87 3.39
N LEU A 198 22.62 3.01 4.62
CA LEU A 198 21.18 3.14 4.87
C LEU A 198 20.66 4.53 4.47
N THR A 199 19.36 4.60 4.14
CA THR A 199 18.65 5.86 3.95
C THR A 199 17.80 6.19 5.17
N LEU A 200 17.65 7.49 5.49
CA LEU A 200 16.91 7.94 6.68
C LEU A 200 15.38 7.84 6.50
N ASP A 201 14.89 7.70 5.27
CA ASP A 201 13.47 7.52 4.95
C ASP A 201 13.02 6.05 5.02
N ARG A 202 13.94 5.13 5.31
CA ARG A 202 13.63 3.70 5.38
C ARG A 202 12.57 3.42 6.44
N PRO A 203 11.49 2.65 6.13
CA PRO A 203 10.49 2.24 7.11
C PRO A 203 11.10 1.36 8.19
N ALA A 204 10.72 1.58 9.46
CA ALA A 204 11.19 0.77 10.59
C ALA A 204 10.90 -0.74 10.42
N MET A 205 9.82 -1.10 9.70
CA MET A 205 9.47 -2.49 9.39
C MET A 205 10.47 -3.19 8.45
N THR A 206 11.41 -2.46 7.86
CA THR A 206 12.41 -3.00 6.92
C THR A 206 13.84 -2.96 7.49
N LEU A 207 13.99 -2.52 8.74
CA LEU A 207 15.26 -2.49 9.49
C LEU A 207 15.56 -3.89 10.10
#